data_7f7dbc38b121b88e1859e0a1ba3b7f20
#
_entry.id   7f7dbc38b121b88e1859e0a1ba3b7f20
#
_cell.length_a   1.000
_cell.length_b   1.000
_cell.length_c   1.000
_cell.angle_alpha   90.00
_cell.angle_beta   90.00
_cell.angle_gamma   90.00
#
_symmetry.space_group_name_H-M   'P 1'
#
loop_
_entity.id
_entity.type
_entity.pdbx_description
1 polymer ?
#
loop_
_entity_poly.entity_id
_entity_poly.type
_entity_poly.pdbx_seq_one_letter_code
_entity_poly.pdbx_strand_id
1 'polypeptide(L)' 'MISIPDLIDLVKTAVPDAEVNVLDKTGMSDHFIIHVTSVAFEELGIMDRHRTVQDALNPAMQDGRIHAAEIKTATP' A
#
# COMPACT_ATOMS: atom_id res chain seq x y z
N MET A 1 -8.25 -0.40 13.93
CA MET A 1 -7.28 0.43 13.16
C MET A 1 -6.00 -0.35 12.92
N ILE A 2 -5.36 -0.14 11.79
CA ILE A 2 -4.10 -0.81 11.46
C ILE A 2 -2.91 0.07 11.85
N SER A 3 -1.82 -0.55 12.35
CA SER A 3 -0.57 0.16 12.55
C SER A 3 0.18 0.33 11.23
N ILE A 4 1.05 1.34 11.14
CA ILE A 4 1.90 1.53 9.96
C ILE A 4 2.78 0.31 9.69
N PRO A 5 3.46 -0.29 10.69
CA PRO A 5 4.23 -1.52 10.45
C PRO A 5 3.39 -2.66 9.89
N ASP A 6 2.18 -2.87 10.38
CA ASP A 6 1.29 -3.93 9.88
C ASP A 6 0.85 -3.65 8.43
N LEU A 7 0.58 -2.38 8.11
CA LEU A 7 0.22 -1.98 6.76
C LEU A 7 1.39 -2.24 5.78
N ILE A 8 2.61 -1.90 6.19
CA ILE A 8 3.81 -2.18 5.41
C ILE A 8 3.97 -3.68 5.18
N ASP A 9 3.73 -4.50 6.19
CA ASP A 9 3.80 -5.96 6.07
C ASP A 9 2.80 -6.52 5.07
N LEU A 10 1.58 -5.97 5.03
CA LEU A 10 0.58 -6.36 4.04
C LEU A 10 1.08 -6.12 2.61
N VAL A 11 1.64 -4.95 2.36
CA VAL A 11 2.18 -4.60 1.04
C VAL A 11 3.37 -5.49 0.69
N LYS A 12 4.30 -5.70 1.61
CA LYS A 12 5.49 -6.52 1.37
C LYS A 12 5.18 -7.99 1.20
N THR A 13 4.08 -8.48 1.74
CA THR A 13 3.64 -9.86 1.48
C THR A 13 3.30 -10.05 0.00
N ALA A 14 2.69 -9.05 -0.63
CA ALA A 14 2.38 -9.09 -2.05
C ALA A 14 3.56 -8.70 -2.94
N VAL A 15 4.40 -7.78 -2.47
CA VAL A 15 5.55 -7.24 -3.23
C VAL A 15 6.79 -7.27 -2.32
N PRO A 16 7.49 -8.42 -2.22
CA PRO A 16 8.52 -8.63 -1.20
C PRO A 16 9.72 -7.68 -1.27
N ASP A 17 10.07 -7.18 -2.46
CA ASP A 17 11.19 -6.26 -2.64
C ASP A 17 10.80 -4.79 -2.43
N ALA A 18 9.53 -4.51 -2.16
CA ALA A 18 9.03 -3.14 -2.13
C ALA A 18 9.66 -2.31 -1.02
N GLU A 19 9.98 -1.07 -1.39
CA GLU A 19 10.21 0.00 -0.44
C GLU A 19 8.87 0.69 -0.22
N VAL A 20 8.38 0.69 1.01
CA VAL A 20 7.05 1.19 1.35
C VAL A 20 7.18 2.34 2.32
N ASN A 21 6.65 3.50 1.92
CA ASN A 21 6.56 4.68 2.77
C ASN A 21 5.10 5.01 3.00
N VAL A 22 4.71 5.16 4.25
CA VAL A 22 3.33 5.41 4.64
C VAL A 22 3.25 6.72 5.42
N LEU A 23 2.35 7.58 4.96
CA LEU A 23 2.01 8.82 5.65
C LEU A 23 0.59 8.72 6.20
N ASP A 24 0.43 8.95 7.50
CA ASP A 24 -0.88 9.07 8.13
C ASP A 24 -1.38 10.50 7.95
N LYS A 25 -2.28 10.71 7.01
CA LYS A 25 -2.68 12.03 6.56
C LYS A 25 -3.40 12.85 7.61
N THR A 26 -4.19 12.19 8.48
CA THR A 26 -4.99 12.86 9.51
C THR A 26 -4.38 12.76 10.89
N GLY A 27 -3.41 11.89 11.09
CA GLY A 27 -2.86 11.57 12.40
C GLY A 27 -3.76 10.65 13.23
N MET A 28 -4.85 10.14 12.66
CA MET A 28 -5.84 9.31 13.35
C MET A 28 -5.88 7.87 12.83
N SER A 29 -4.93 7.47 12.02
CA SER A 29 -4.80 6.12 11.43
C SER A 29 -6.02 5.69 10.62
N ASP A 30 -6.72 6.62 9.99
CA ASP A 30 -7.90 6.35 9.19
C ASP A 30 -7.73 6.68 7.69
N HIS A 31 -6.76 7.51 7.34
CA HIS A 31 -6.50 7.89 5.96
C HIS A 31 -5.00 7.91 5.70
N PHE A 32 -4.52 7.01 4.85
CA PHE A 32 -3.10 6.84 4.58
C PHE A 32 -2.75 7.24 3.15
N ILE A 33 -1.55 7.77 2.97
CA ILE A 33 -0.90 7.89 1.67
C ILE A 33 0.23 6.87 1.65
N ILE A 34 0.20 5.95 0.69
CA ILE A 34 1.10 4.81 0.64
C ILE A 34 1.92 4.89 -0.65
N HIS A 35 3.22 5.08 -0.51
CA HIS A 35 4.16 5.05 -1.62
C HIS A 35 4.84 3.70 -1.67
N VAL A 36 4.74 3.02 -2.80
CA VAL A 36 5.33 1.69 -3.02
C VAL A 36 6.26 1.75 -4.21
N THR A 37 7.52 1.47 -3.98
CA THR A 37 8.56 1.42 -5.04
C THR A 37 9.06 0.00 -5.15
N SER A 38 9.05 -0.56 -6.37
CA SER A 38 9.48 -1.94 -6.59
C SER A 38 10.03 -2.12 -8.01
N VAL A 39 11.09 -2.92 -8.12
CA VAL A 39 11.62 -3.38 -9.41
C VAL A 39 10.58 -4.22 -10.14
N ALA A 40 9.74 -4.97 -9.42
CA ALA A 40 8.69 -5.78 -10.01
C ALA A 40 7.67 -4.95 -10.82
N PHE A 41 7.55 -3.66 -10.53
CA PHE A 41 6.65 -2.76 -11.26
C PHE A 41 7.15 -2.39 -12.65
N GLU A 42 8.43 -2.60 -12.96
CA GLU A 42 9.00 -2.24 -14.26
C GLU A 42 8.31 -2.97 -15.42
N GLU A 43 7.83 -4.18 -15.18
CA GLU A 43 7.13 -4.98 -16.20
C GLU A 43 5.62 -4.77 -16.21
N LEU A 44 5.10 -3.95 -15.30
CA LEU A 44 3.67 -3.72 -15.16
C LEU A 44 3.29 -2.32 -15.62
N GLY A 45 2.12 -2.20 -16.27
CA GLY A 45 1.50 -0.92 -16.52
C GLY A 45 1.02 -0.27 -15.22
N ILE A 46 0.76 1.03 -15.25
CA ILE A 46 0.38 1.81 -14.06
C ILE A 46 -0.85 1.24 -13.37
N MET A 47 -1.85 0.83 -14.15
CA MET A 47 -3.09 0.26 -13.59
C MET A 47 -2.83 -1.04 -12.85
N ASP A 48 -1.97 -1.91 -13.39
CA ASP A 48 -1.64 -3.19 -12.77
C ASP A 48 -0.82 -3.01 -11.50
N ARG A 49 0.08 -2.03 -11.47
CA ARG A 49 0.83 -1.67 -10.26
C ARG A 49 -0.13 -1.27 -9.14
N HIS A 50 -1.05 -0.37 -9.45
CA HIS A 50 -2.04 0.11 -8.50
C HIS A 50 -2.90 -1.04 -7.98
N ARG A 51 -3.36 -1.89 -8.88
CA ARG A 51 -4.21 -3.04 -8.54
C ARG A 51 -3.50 -4.03 -7.64
N THR A 52 -2.21 -4.29 -7.89
CA THR A 52 -1.40 -5.19 -7.06
C THR A 52 -1.38 -4.71 -5.61
N VAL A 53 -1.15 -3.43 -5.39
CA VAL A 53 -1.14 -2.86 -4.03
C VAL A 53 -2.55 -2.83 -3.45
N GLN A 54 -3.54 -2.45 -4.24
CA GLN A 54 -4.94 -2.40 -3.81
C GLN A 54 -5.42 -3.78 -3.33
N ASP A 55 -5.09 -4.83 -4.07
CA ASP A 55 -5.45 -6.20 -3.70
C ASP A 55 -4.82 -6.61 -2.37
N ALA A 56 -3.57 -6.20 -2.13
CA ALA A 56 -2.88 -6.47 -0.87
C ALA A 56 -3.58 -5.81 0.32
N LEU A 57 -4.19 -4.64 0.12
CA LEU A 57 -4.84 -3.87 1.17
C LEU A 57 -6.33 -4.22 1.35
N ASN A 58 -6.94 -4.87 0.37
CA ASN A 58 -8.38 -5.13 0.38
C ASN A 58 -8.90 -5.82 1.65
N PRO A 59 -8.24 -6.86 2.20
CA PRO A 59 -8.73 -7.47 3.44
C PRO A 59 -8.85 -6.47 4.60
N ALA A 60 -7.86 -5.59 4.73
CA ALA A 60 -7.85 -4.57 5.78
C ALA A 60 -8.87 -3.46 5.53
N MET A 61 -9.17 -3.17 4.25
CA MET A 61 -10.20 -2.20 3.88
C MET A 61 -11.61 -2.77 4.12
N GLN A 62 -11.80 -4.05 3.81
CA GLN A 62 -13.10 -4.71 3.98
C GLN A 62 -13.49 -4.88 5.45
N ASP A 63 -12.53 -5.12 6.33
CA ASP A 63 -12.80 -5.30 7.76
C ASP A 63 -12.75 -3.97 8.56
N GLY A 64 -12.52 -2.85 7.89
CA GLY A 64 -12.54 -1.53 8.49
C GLY A 64 -11.25 -1.09 9.18
N ARG A 65 -10.16 -1.89 9.09
CA ARG A 65 -8.86 -1.47 9.63
C ARG A 65 -8.25 -0.30 8.87
N ILE A 66 -8.57 -0.19 7.57
CA ILE A 66 -8.20 0.94 6.73
C ILE A 66 -9.47 1.56 6.17
N HIS A 67 -9.74 2.82 6.48
CA HIS A 67 -10.91 3.53 5.97
C HIS A 67 -10.66 4.09 4.57
N ALA A 68 -9.52 4.72 4.36
CA ALA A 68 -9.15 5.29 3.07
C ALA A 68 -7.65 5.22 2.86
N ALA A 69 -7.24 4.99 1.62
CA ALA A 69 -5.83 4.94 1.24
C ALA A 69 -5.64 5.50 -0.15
N GLU A 70 -4.65 6.39 -0.29
CA GLU A 70 -4.12 6.80 -1.58
C GLU A 70 -2.89 5.96 -1.87
N ILE A 71 -2.84 5.34 -3.05
CA ILE A 71 -1.74 4.48 -3.45
C ILE A 71 -0.96 5.17 -4.56
N LYS A 72 0.35 5.31 -4.35
CA LYS A 72 1.28 5.84 -5.34
C LYS A 72 2.36 4.80 -5.58
N THR A 73 2.58 4.45 -6.83
CA THR A 73 3.55 3.42 -7.22
C THR A 73 4.67 4.05 -8.04
N ALA A 74 5.86 3.48 -7.90
CA ALA A 74 7.03 3.92 -8.65
C ALA A 74 7.99 2.76 -8.91
N THR A 75 8.85 2.94 -9.90
CA THR A 75 10.02 2.07 -10.09
C THR A 75 11.26 2.78 -9.56
N PRO A 76 12.28 1.99 -9.13
CA PRO A 76 13.54 2.56 -8.67
C PRO A 76 14.25 3.34 -9.75
#